data_5aa487b6de07a42b8a1eeb309767ec15
#
_entry.id   5aa487b6de07a42b8a1eeb309767ec15
#
_cell.length_a   1.000
_cell.length_b   1.000
_cell.length_c   1.000
_cell.angle_alpha   90.00
_cell.angle_beta   90.00
_cell.angle_gamma   90.00
#
_symmetry.space_group_name_H-M   'P 1'
#
loop_
_entity.id
_entity.type
_entity.pdbx_description
1 polymer ?
#
loop_
_entity_poly.entity_id
_entity_poly.type
_entity_poly.pdbx_seq_one_letter_code
_entity_poly.pdbx_strand_id
1 'polypeptide(L)' 'MALAKTEKEWAERAARHIKAELKRADLTYEDLAARLKKHGFKESKASIANKLARATMPASFFLACLAAMELEGVVLEEI' A
#
# COMPACT_ATOMS: atom_id res chain seq x y z
N MET A 1 4.38 -18.49 -7.74
CA MET A 1 3.92 -18.49 -6.36
C MET A 1 2.42 -18.71 -6.28
N ALA A 2 1.96 -19.32 -5.20
CA ALA A 2 0.53 -19.56 -5.04
C ALA A 2 -0.21 -18.29 -4.66
N LEU A 3 -1.42 -18.13 -5.16
CA LEU A 3 -2.28 -17.04 -4.77
C LEU A 3 -2.73 -17.21 -3.31
N ALA A 4 -3.08 -16.11 -2.67
CA ALA A 4 -3.63 -16.16 -1.33
C ALA A 4 -4.97 -16.88 -1.33
N LYS A 5 -5.33 -17.53 -0.23
CA LYS A 5 -6.53 -18.34 -0.12
C LYS A 5 -7.56 -17.81 0.86
N THR A 6 -7.19 -16.84 1.69
CA THR A 6 -8.11 -16.24 2.66
C THR A 6 -8.08 -14.73 2.52
N GLU A 7 -9.13 -14.09 3.02
CA GLU A 7 -9.20 -12.63 3.05
C GLU A 7 -8.03 -12.04 3.84
N LYS A 8 -7.70 -12.68 4.96
CA LYS A 8 -6.59 -12.24 5.80
C LYS A 8 -5.26 -12.28 5.04
N GLU A 9 -5.02 -13.37 4.31
CA GLU A 9 -3.79 -13.49 3.52
C GLU A 9 -3.72 -12.41 2.45
N TRP A 10 -4.83 -12.14 1.76
CA TRP A 10 -4.86 -11.08 0.76
C TRP A 10 -4.55 -9.73 1.36
N ALA A 11 -5.15 -9.44 2.53
CA ALA A 11 -4.92 -8.18 3.22
C ALA A 11 -3.45 -8.03 3.63
N GLU A 12 -2.86 -9.09 4.17
CA GLU A 12 -1.46 -9.06 4.59
C GLU A 12 -0.52 -8.90 3.39
N ARG A 13 -0.83 -9.55 2.29
CA ARG A 13 -0.02 -9.41 1.07
C ARG A 13 -0.12 -8.02 0.49
N ALA A 14 -1.31 -7.41 0.53
CA ALA A 14 -1.48 -6.05 0.04
C ALA A 14 -0.63 -5.07 0.86
N ALA A 15 -0.69 -5.18 2.19
CA ALA A 15 0.09 -4.31 3.07
C ALA A 15 1.59 -4.52 2.86
N ARG A 16 2.01 -5.76 2.76
CA ARG A 16 3.42 -6.10 2.57
C ARG A 16 3.93 -5.57 1.22
N HIS A 17 3.10 -5.64 0.19
CA HIS A 17 3.47 -5.13 -1.13
C HIS A 17 3.74 -3.63 -1.08
N ILE A 18 2.86 -2.86 -0.42
CA ILE A 18 3.06 -1.43 -0.28
C ILE A 18 4.36 -1.14 0.47
N LYS A 19 4.61 -1.85 1.57
CA LYS A 19 5.84 -1.66 2.34
C LYS A 19 7.08 -1.96 1.50
N ALA A 20 7.03 -3.03 0.72
CA ALA A 20 8.16 -3.43 -0.13
C ALA A 20 8.42 -2.39 -1.21
N GLU A 21 7.36 -1.86 -1.82
CA GLU A 21 7.52 -0.86 -2.88
C GLU A 21 8.05 0.46 -2.33
N LEU A 22 7.60 0.86 -1.13
CA LEU A 22 8.15 2.05 -0.47
C LEU A 22 9.64 1.90 -0.22
N LYS A 23 10.04 0.73 0.28
CA LYS A 23 11.44 0.47 0.57
C LYS A 23 12.26 0.48 -0.73
N ARG A 24 11.73 -0.13 -1.78
CA ARG A 24 12.42 -0.17 -3.07
C ARG A 24 12.61 1.22 -3.66
N ALA A 25 11.62 2.10 -3.46
CA ALA A 25 11.67 3.47 -3.96
C ALA A 25 12.35 4.43 -3.00
N ASP A 26 12.79 3.95 -1.84
CA ASP A 26 13.38 4.77 -0.80
C ASP A 26 12.45 5.88 -0.32
N LEU A 27 11.18 5.54 -0.13
CA LEU A 27 10.16 6.47 0.33
C LEU A 27 9.75 6.16 1.76
N THR A 28 9.53 7.21 2.55
CA THR A 28 9.01 7.07 3.90
C THR A 28 7.50 7.15 3.89
N TYR A 29 6.86 6.85 5.03
CA TYR A 29 5.41 7.04 5.17
C TYR A 29 5.05 8.51 5.03
N GLU A 30 5.92 9.41 5.47
CA GLU A 30 5.68 10.84 5.31
C GLU A 30 5.70 11.24 3.83
N ASP A 31 6.62 10.67 3.07
CA ASP A 31 6.68 10.91 1.62
C ASP A 31 5.40 10.40 0.96
N LEU A 32 4.94 9.22 1.36
CA LEU A 32 3.71 8.66 0.81
C LEU A 32 2.51 9.52 1.15
N ALA A 33 2.42 10.00 2.39
CA ALA A 33 1.33 10.88 2.81
C ALA A 33 1.29 12.14 1.95
N ALA A 34 2.46 12.73 1.69
CA ALA A 34 2.54 13.92 0.84
C ALA A 34 2.06 13.64 -0.58
N ARG A 35 2.47 12.51 -1.15
CA ARG A 35 2.07 12.13 -2.50
C ARG A 35 0.58 11.80 -2.60
N LEU A 36 0.02 11.19 -1.55
CA LEU A 36 -1.38 10.82 -1.53
C LEU A 36 -2.32 12.03 -1.57
N LYS A 37 -1.84 13.19 -1.16
CA LYS A 37 -2.65 14.42 -1.23
C LYS A 37 -3.10 14.71 -2.66
N LYS A 38 -2.26 14.41 -3.63
CA LYS A 38 -2.60 14.62 -5.05
C LYS A 38 -3.70 13.69 -5.54
N HIS A 39 -3.95 12.64 -4.81
CA HIS A 39 -4.95 11.64 -5.15
C HIS A 39 -6.18 11.72 -4.25
N GLY A 40 -6.32 12.84 -3.52
CA GLY A 40 -7.52 13.10 -2.73
C GLY A 40 -7.53 12.49 -1.34
N PHE A 41 -6.38 12.08 -0.83
CA PHE A 41 -6.29 11.45 0.49
C PHE A 41 -5.59 12.38 1.49
N LYS A 42 -6.16 12.44 2.69
CA LYS A 42 -5.57 13.17 3.81
C LYS A 42 -5.06 12.15 4.81
N GLU A 43 -3.85 11.67 4.57
CA GLU A 43 -3.21 10.70 5.44
C GLU A 43 -2.07 11.34 6.20
N SER A 44 -1.70 10.74 7.31
CA SER A 44 -0.52 11.11 8.08
C SER A 44 0.40 9.90 8.14
N LYS A 45 1.63 10.11 8.58
CA LYS A 45 2.56 9.01 8.82
C LYS A 45 1.92 7.98 9.75
N ALA A 46 1.27 8.44 10.82
CA ALA A 46 0.64 7.55 11.80
C ALA A 46 -0.53 6.76 11.21
N SER A 47 -1.38 7.42 10.42
CA SER A 47 -2.54 6.73 9.84
C SER A 47 -2.11 5.69 8.83
N ILE A 48 -1.08 5.98 8.04
CA ILE A 48 -0.53 5.01 7.08
C ILE A 48 0.07 3.82 7.84
N ALA A 49 0.88 4.09 8.87
CA ALA A 49 1.49 3.04 9.67
C ALA A 49 0.42 2.12 10.27
N ASN A 50 -0.67 2.69 10.79
CA ASN A 50 -1.77 1.93 11.36
C ASN A 50 -2.45 1.04 10.31
N LYS A 51 -2.77 1.60 9.14
CA LYS A 51 -3.44 0.85 8.10
C LYS A 51 -2.60 -0.33 7.63
N LEU A 52 -1.31 -0.12 7.46
CA LEU A 52 -0.42 -1.18 7.00
C LEU A 52 -0.15 -2.21 8.09
N ALA A 53 -0.01 -1.78 9.35
CA ALA A 53 0.21 -2.70 10.46
C ALA A 53 -0.97 -3.63 10.69
N ARG A 54 -2.20 -3.09 10.54
CA ARG A 54 -3.41 -3.88 10.73
C ARG A 54 -3.83 -4.63 9.47
N ALA A 55 -3.22 -4.29 8.35
CA ALA A 55 -3.62 -4.81 7.05
C ALA A 55 -5.11 -4.60 6.79
N THR A 56 -5.63 -3.43 7.24
CA THR A 56 -7.03 -3.08 7.07
C THR A 56 -7.12 -1.79 6.28
N MET A 57 -7.22 -1.91 4.99
CA MET A 57 -7.30 -0.75 4.11
C MET A 57 -8.36 -0.97 3.05
N PRO A 58 -9.09 0.09 2.67
CA PRO A 58 -10.00 -0.04 1.55
C PRO A 58 -9.23 -0.16 0.24
N ALA A 59 -9.85 -0.76 -0.76
CA ALA A 59 -9.23 -0.91 -2.07
C ALA A 59 -8.80 0.44 -2.65
N SER A 60 -9.60 1.50 -2.39
CA SER A 60 -9.28 2.82 -2.89
C SER A 60 -7.94 3.33 -2.36
N PHE A 61 -7.65 3.07 -1.09
CA PHE A 61 -6.37 3.46 -0.50
C PHE A 61 -5.22 2.69 -1.17
N PHE A 62 -5.39 1.39 -1.35
CA PHE A 62 -4.37 0.57 -1.98
C PHE A 62 -4.06 1.07 -3.40
N LEU A 63 -5.10 1.32 -4.19
CA LEU A 63 -4.94 1.81 -5.56
C LEU A 63 -4.26 3.17 -5.60
N ALA A 64 -4.64 4.07 -4.68
CA ALA A 64 -4.03 5.40 -4.61
C ALA A 64 -2.56 5.31 -4.21
N CYS A 65 -2.20 4.37 -3.34
CA CYS A 65 -0.80 4.15 -2.99
C CYS A 65 0.02 3.72 -4.20
N LEU A 66 -0.53 2.82 -5.02
CA LEU A 66 0.17 2.41 -6.24
C LEU A 66 0.38 3.59 -7.17
N ALA A 67 -0.64 4.41 -7.35
CA ALA A 67 -0.54 5.60 -8.19
C ALA A 67 0.46 6.60 -7.63
N ALA A 68 0.45 6.80 -6.32
CA ALA A 68 1.37 7.73 -5.66
C ALA A 68 2.82 7.30 -5.81
N MET A 69 3.07 6.01 -5.90
CA MET A 69 4.41 5.47 -6.11
C MET A 69 4.73 5.30 -7.61
N GLU A 70 3.85 5.78 -8.48
CA GLU A 70 4.01 5.73 -9.93
C GLU A 70 4.09 4.30 -10.47
N LEU A 71 3.37 3.39 -9.82
CA LEU A 71 3.26 2.01 -10.26
C LEU A 71 2.03 1.85 -11.14
N GLU A 72 2.17 1.06 -12.19
CA GLU A 72 1.06 0.84 -13.12
C GLU A 72 0.11 -0.26 -12.66
N GLY A 73 0.54 -1.09 -11.74
CA GLY A 73 -0.30 -2.15 -11.25
C GLY A 73 0.47 -3.10 -10.36
N VAL A 74 -0.12 -4.25 -10.13
CA VAL A 74 0.46 -5.28 -9.28
C VAL A 74 0.22 -6.64 -9.94
N VAL A 75 1.22 -7.51 -9.87
CA VAL A 75 1.07 -8.89 -10.34
C VAL A 75 0.71 -9.74 -9.13
N LEU A 76 -0.52 -10.25 -9.12
CA LEU A 76 -1.08 -10.94 -7.96
C LEU A 76 -0.27 -12.14 -7.51
N GLU A 77 0.40 -12.81 -8.44
CA GLU A 77 1.21 -13.97 -8.11
C GLU A 77 2.57 -13.61 -7.49
N GLU A 78 2.92 -12.33 -7.53
CA GLU A 78 4.21 -11.86 -7.02
C GLU A 78 4.13 -11.17 -5.66
N ILE A 79 2.94 -10.99 -5.15
CA ILE A 79 2.78 -10.32 -3.86
C ILE A 79 2.52 -11.30 -2.72
#